data_b9e495208fdaaaa70280dffb78776811
#
_entry.id   b9e495208fdaaaa70280dffb78776811
#
_cell.length_a   1.000
_cell.length_b   1.000
_cell.length_c   1.000
_cell.angle_alpha   90.00
_cell.angle_beta   90.00
_cell.angle_gamma   90.00
#
_symmetry.space_group_name_H-M   'P 1'
#
loop_
_entity.id
_entity.type
_entity.pdbx_description
1 polymer ?
#
loop_
_entity_poly.entity_id
_entity_poly.type
_entity_poly.pdbx_seq_one_letter_code
_entity_poly.pdbx_strand_id
1 'polypeptide(L)'
;MASRVRSAAHALFGAALAGVALAYASAFAGPRAASAGAAVLAVAMPVSLLSLAILGAWRDDRPSWGFLVAVAVAALAVSGALLAAWALPSDLASAPLWFGLPRRAALVVYGACGIPMVLLPLAYAATFPRTALTEADVNRVRAMAASHRP
;
A
#
# COMPACT_ATOMS: atom_id res chain seq x y z
N MET A 1 -3.86 -12.41 -20.73
CA MET A 1 -2.95 -12.23 -19.55
C MET A 1 -3.60 -11.31 -18.52
N ALA A 2 -4.22 -10.21 -18.90
CA ALA A 2 -4.87 -9.25 -17.99
C ALA A 2 -5.97 -9.85 -17.08
N SER A 3 -6.80 -10.77 -17.60
CA SER A 3 -7.85 -11.42 -16.80
C SER A 3 -7.31 -12.24 -15.62
N ARG A 4 -6.22 -12.96 -15.82
CA ARG A 4 -5.57 -13.75 -14.76
C ARG A 4 -4.97 -12.87 -13.67
N VAL A 5 -4.37 -11.74 -14.05
CA VAL A 5 -3.79 -10.80 -13.07
C VAL A 5 -4.89 -10.12 -12.26
N ARG A 6 -5.98 -9.71 -12.89
CA ARG A 6 -7.14 -9.16 -12.17
C ARG A 6 -7.75 -10.18 -11.22
N SER A 7 -7.94 -11.42 -11.64
CA SER A 7 -8.45 -12.49 -10.78
C SER A 7 -7.53 -12.74 -9.58
N ALA A 8 -6.22 -12.78 -9.81
CA ALA A 8 -5.23 -12.92 -8.74
C ALA A 8 -5.25 -11.73 -7.76
N ALA A 9 -5.38 -10.50 -8.28
CA ALA A 9 -5.46 -9.30 -7.44
C ALA A 9 -6.74 -9.28 -6.58
N HIS A 10 -7.89 -9.71 -7.11
CA HIS A 10 -9.11 -9.85 -6.32
C HIS A 10 -8.98 -10.92 -5.24
N ALA A 11 -8.39 -12.07 -5.58
CA ALA A 11 -8.14 -13.14 -4.60
C ALA A 11 -7.19 -12.68 -3.49
N LEU A 12 -6.12 -11.97 -3.85
CA LEU A 12 -5.18 -11.40 -2.90
C LEU A 12 -5.83 -10.35 -1.99
N PHE A 13 -6.67 -9.50 -2.56
CA PHE A 13 -7.44 -8.51 -1.80
C PHE A 13 -8.41 -9.19 -0.81
N GLY A 14 -9.16 -10.20 -1.26
CA GLY A 14 -10.04 -10.97 -0.40
C GLY A 14 -9.30 -11.67 0.74
N ALA A 15 -8.16 -12.29 0.44
CA ALA A 15 -7.31 -12.92 1.45
C ALA A 15 -6.76 -11.90 2.46
N ALA A 16 -6.34 -10.73 1.99
CA ALA A 16 -5.87 -9.65 2.86
C ALA A 16 -6.99 -9.13 3.78
N LEU A 17 -8.20 -8.94 3.26
CA LEU A 17 -9.36 -8.55 4.08
C LEU A 17 -9.71 -9.61 5.13
N ALA A 18 -9.67 -10.90 4.76
CA ALA A 18 -9.86 -11.99 5.71
C ALA A 18 -8.77 -11.96 6.80
N GLY A 19 -7.52 -11.69 6.42
CA GLY A 19 -6.42 -11.49 7.37
C GLY A 19 -6.67 -10.33 8.34
N VAL A 20 -7.15 -9.20 7.84
CA VAL A 20 -7.54 -8.04 8.70
C VAL A 20 -8.66 -8.44 9.67
N ALA A 21 -9.71 -9.12 9.20
CA ALA A 21 -10.82 -9.56 10.03
C ALA A 21 -10.36 -10.54 11.13
N LEU A 22 -9.51 -11.51 10.76
CA LEU A 22 -8.92 -12.47 11.72
C LEU A 22 -8.02 -11.77 12.74
N ALA A 23 -7.20 -10.83 12.31
CA ALA A 23 -6.36 -10.03 13.19
C ALA A 23 -7.21 -9.24 14.21
N TYR A 24 -8.30 -8.66 13.75
CA TYR A 24 -9.23 -7.95 14.62
C TYR A 24 -9.92 -8.90 15.61
N ALA A 25 -10.43 -10.04 15.14
CA ALA A 25 -11.05 -11.06 16.00
C ALA A 25 -10.07 -11.61 17.05
N SER A 26 -8.78 -11.74 16.71
CA SER A 26 -7.75 -12.23 17.62
C SER A 26 -7.53 -11.33 18.84
N ALA A 27 -7.88 -10.04 18.74
CA ALA A 27 -7.77 -9.09 19.85
C ALA A 27 -8.67 -9.48 21.04
N PHE A 28 -9.76 -10.20 20.79
CA PHE A 28 -10.72 -10.67 21.80
C PHE A 28 -10.36 -12.05 22.37
N ALA A 29 -9.41 -12.77 21.75
CA ALA A 29 -9.06 -14.14 22.12
C ALA A 29 -7.88 -14.24 23.13
N GLY A 30 -7.39 -13.10 23.62
CA GLY A 30 -6.35 -13.01 24.64
C GLY A 30 -5.00 -12.50 24.12
N PRO A 31 -4.03 -12.22 25.02
CA PRO A 31 -2.81 -11.47 24.68
C PRO A 31 -1.91 -12.13 23.62
N ARG A 32 -1.79 -13.46 23.67
CA ARG A 32 -0.99 -14.20 22.66
C ARG A 32 -1.64 -14.15 21.27
N ALA A 33 -2.95 -14.31 21.20
CA ALA A 33 -3.70 -14.22 19.93
C ALA A 33 -3.65 -12.78 19.39
N ALA A 34 -3.82 -11.79 20.24
CA ALA A 34 -3.72 -10.38 19.87
C ALA A 34 -2.33 -10.03 19.31
N SER A 35 -1.26 -10.56 19.91
CA SER A 35 0.12 -10.36 19.41
C SER A 35 0.31 -11.01 18.03
N ALA A 36 -0.18 -12.23 17.82
CA ALA A 36 -0.14 -12.88 16.51
C ALA A 36 -0.99 -12.11 15.48
N GLY A 37 -2.17 -11.63 15.87
CA GLY A 37 -3.03 -10.80 15.03
C GLY A 37 -2.37 -9.49 14.61
N ALA A 38 -1.60 -8.86 15.48
CA ALA A 38 -0.85 -7.66 15.14
C ALA A 38 0.19 -7.93 14.02
N ALA A 39 0.88 -9.06 14.06
CA ALA A 39 1.79 -9.46 12.99
C ALA A 39 1.06 -9.74 11.67
N VAL A 40 -0.11 -10.39 11.73
CA VAL A 40 -0.97 -10.60 10.54
C VAL A 40 -1.43 -9.25 9.97
N LEU A 41 -1.86 -8.32 10.81
CA LEU A 41 -2.32 -6.99 10.41
C LEU A 41 -1.19 -6.19 9.73
N ALA A 42 0.04 -6.29 10.24
CA ALA A 42 1.21 -5.63 9.68
C ALA A 42 1.50 -6.03 8.22
N VAL A 43 1.05 -7.20 7.79
CA VAL A 43 1.19 -7.69 6.40
C VAL A 43 -0.12 -7.48 5.62
N ALA A 44 -1.26 -7.83 6.20
CA ALA A 44 -2.54 -7.82 5.52
C ALA A 44 -2.95 -6.42 5.04
N MET A 45 -2.68 -5.38 5.84
CA MET A 45 -3.02 -4.00 5.51
C MET A 45 -2.24 -3.47 4.28
N PRO A 46 -0.90 -3.55 4.23
CA PRO A 46 -0.16 -3.14 3.03
C PRO A 46 -0.46 -3.99 1.80
N VAL A 47 -0.73 -5.29 1.97
CA VAL A 47 -1.12 -6.19 0.88
C VAL A 47 -2.49 -5.82 0.30
N SER A 48 -3.45 -5.40 1.12
CA SER A 48 -4.75 -4.93 0.63
C SER A 48 -4.60 -3.66 -0.23
N LEU A 49 -3.76 -2.71 0.21
CA LEU A 49 -3.46 -1.49 -0.55
C LEU A 49 -2.73 -1.79 -1.86
N LEU A 50 -1.76 -2.70 -1.84
CA LEU A 50 -1.08 -3.17 -3.06
C LEU A 50 -2.06 -3.80 -4.04
N SER A 51 -2.98 -4.63 -3.57
CA SER A 51 -3.99 -5.27 -4.41
C SER A 51 -4.91 -4.25 -5.07
N LEU A 52 -5.37 -3.24 -4.31
CA LEU A 52 -6.16 -2.12 -4.84
C LEU A 52 -5.37 -1.31 -5.87
N ALA A 53 -4.10 -1.04 -5.61
CA ALA A 53 -3.23 -0.34 -6.55
C ALA A 53 -3.06 -1.12 -7.87
N ILE A 54 -2.89 -2.45 -7.80
CA ILE A 54 -2.85 -3.32 -8.98
C ILE A 54 -4.17 -3.22 -9.76
N LEU A 55 -5.30 -3.30 -9.08
CA LEU A 55 -6.62 -3.21 -9.73
C LEU A 55 -6.85 -1.85 -10.39
N GLY A 56 -6.42 -0.76 -9.73
CA GLY A 56 -6.55 0.60 -10.24
C GLY A 56 -5.57 0.95 -11.36
N ALA A 57 -4.34 0.41 -11.30
CA ALA A 57 -3.31 0.70 -12.30
C ALA A 57 -3.53 -0.03 -13.64
N TRP A 58 -4.44 -1.01 -13.69
CA TRP A 58 -4.74 -1.79 -14.88
C TRP A 58 -5.85 -1.13 -15.72
N ARG A 59 -5.51 0.00 -16.31
CA ARG A 59 -6.39 0.70 -17.25
C ARG A 59 -5.94 0.40 -18.69
N ASP A 60 -6.87 0.06 -19.58
CA ASP A 60 -6.65 -0.14 -21.01
C ASP A 60 -5.51 -1.13 -21.38
N ASP A 61 -5.40 -2.24 -20.61
CA ASP A 61 -4.41 -3.31 -20.79
C ASP A 61 -2.93 -2.85 -20.74
N ARG A 62 -2.65 -1.64 -20.31
CA ARG A 62 -1.29 -1.09 -20.12
C ARG A 62 -1.02 -0.76 -18.67
N PRO A 63 -0.44 -1.70 -17.90
CA PRO A 63 -0.09 -1.42 -16.52
C PRO A 63 1.06 -0.42 -16.43
N SER A 64 0.94 0.54 -15.51
CA SER A 64 2.07 1.39 -15.11
C SER A 64 3.02 0.62 -14.21
N TRP A 65 3.95 -0.14 -14.81
CA TRP A 65 4.90 -0.98 -14.08
C TRP A 65 5.72 -0.17 -13.07
N GLY A 66 6.15 1.05 -13.43
CA GLY A 66 6.92 1.90 -12.52
C GLY A 66 6.14 2.24 -11.24
N PHE A 67 4.86 2.57 -11.38
CA PHE A 67 3.99 2.84 -10.24
C PHE A 67 3.74 1.56 -9.41
N LEU A 68 3.47 0.43 -10.04
CA LEU A 68 3.26 -0.84 -9.35
C LEU A 68 4.48 -1.29 -8.56
N VAL A 69 5.70 -1.13 -9.13
CA VAL A 69 6.95 -1.42 -8.42
C VAL A 69 7.10 -0.50 -7.21
N ALA A 70 6.82 0.79 -7.35
CA ALA A 70 6.89 1.72 -6.22
C ALA A 70 5.91 1.37 -5.10
N VAL A 71 4.67 1.00 -5.45
CA VAL A 71 3.66 0.55 -4.46
C VAL A 71 4.09 -0.75 -3.80
N ALA A 72 4.65 -1.70 -4.55
CA ALA A 72 5.16 -2.95 -3.99
C ALA A 72 6.33 -2.70 -3.01
N VAL A 73 7.28 -1.83 -3.38
CA VAL A 73 8.38 -1.44 -2.50
C VAL A 73 7.86 -0.74 -1.25
N ALA A 74 6.89 0.17 -1.38
CA ALA A 74 6.26 0.82 -0.24
C ALA A 74 5.55 -0.20 0.68
N ALA A 75 4.80 -1.14 0.12
CA ALA A 75 4.13 -2.18 0.89
C ALA A 75 5.13 -3.07 1.66
N LEU A 76 6.23 -3.45 1.02
CA LEU A 76 7.31 -4.21 1.67
C LEU A 76 7.98 -3.40 2.78
N ALA A 77 8.25 -2.11 2.56
CA ALA A 77 8.85 -1.24 3.58
C ALA A 77 7.93 -1.08 4.79
N VAL A 78 6.63 -0.86 4.57
CA VAL A 78 5.63 -0.76 5.65
C VAL A 78 5.54 -2.06 6.43
N SER A 79 5.36 -3.20 5.74
CA SER A 79 5.27 -4.51 6.40
C SER A 79 6.55 -4.84 7.18
N GLY A 80 7.71 -4.60 6.58
CA GLY A 80 9.01 -4.83 7.22
C GLY A 80 9.21 -3.96 8.46
N ALA A 81 8.88 -2.67 8.39
CA ALA A 81 9.00 -1.74 9.51
C ALA A 81 8.05 -2.13 10.67
N LEU A 82 6.80 -2.49 10.36
CA LEU A 82 5.82 -2.90 11.36
C LEU A 82 6.20 -4.23 12.01
N LEU A 83 6.63 -5.23 11.22
CA LEU A 83 7.10 -6.51 11.74
C LEU A 83 8.37 -6.36 12.58
N ALA A 84 9.32 -5.53 12.14
CA ALA A 84 10.52 -5.22 12.91
C ALA A 84 10.16 -4.52 14.23
N ALA A 85 9.25 -3.54 14.20
CA ALA A 85 8.76 -2.90 15.42
C ALA A 85 8.02 -3.87 16.34
N TRP A 86 7.27 -4.82 15.79
CA TRP A 86 6.61 -5.86 16.56
C TRP A 86 7.60 -6.83 17.23
N ALA A 87 8.66 -7.22 16.53
CA ALA A 87 9.66 -8.17 17.01
C ALA A 87 10.63 -7.58 18.08
N LEU A 88 10.77 -6.25 18.13
CA LEU A 88 11.64 -5.60 19.11
C LEU A 88 11.06 -5.70 20.53
N PRO A 89 11.91 -5.88 21.57
CA PRO A 89 11.49 -5.84 22.97
C PRO A 89 10.89 -4.47 23.34
N SER A 90 9.98 -4.48 24.33
CA SER A 90 9.24 -3.29 24.77
C SER A 90 9.96 -2.44 25.82
N ASP A 91 11.27 -2.61 26.00
CA ASP A 91 12.05 -1.89 27.01
C ASP A 91 12.17 -0.39 26.68
N LEU A 92 11.25 0.37 27.25
CA LEU A 92 11.09 1.80 26.98
C LEU A 92 12.12 2.67 27.74
N ALA A 93 12.63 2.20 28.89
CA ALA A 93 13.43 3.03 29.80
C ALA A 93 14.92 3.15 29.43
N SER A 94 15.48 2.19 28.70
CA SER A 94 16.91 2.14 28.34
C SER A 94 17.18 2.02 26.84
N ALA A 95 16.16 2.07 26.00
CA ALA A 95 16.32 1.90 24.55
C ALA A 95 17.04 3.11 23.94
N PRO A 96 18.10 2.92 23.13
CA PRO A 96 18.75 4.00 22.43
C PRO A 96 17.74 4.70 21.49
N LEU A 97 17.76 6.02 21.52
CA LEU A 97 16.91 6.84 20.67
C LEU A 97 17.47 6.89 19.25
N TRP A 98 16.61 6.71 18.26
CA TRP A 98 16.89 6.93 16.84
C TRP A 98 16.20 8.23 16.39
N PHE A 99 17.00 9.24 16.06
CA PHE A 99 16.47 10.56 15.70
C PHE A 99 15.49 11.13 16.73
N GLY A 100 15.76 10.92 18.00
CA GLY A 100 14.93 11.40 19.11
C GLY A 100 13.72 10.53 19.48
N LEU A 101 13.51 9.41 18.78
CA LEU A 101 12.41 8.48 19.06
C LEU A 101 12.93 7.12 19.55
N PRO A 102 12.18 6.43 20.44
CA PRO A 102 12.44 5.03 20.75
C PRO A 102 12.46 4.19 19.46
N ARG A 103 13.32 3.17 19.38
CA ARG A 103 13.51 2.36 18.15
C ARG A 103 12.22 1.87 17.51
N ARG A 104 11.25 1.40 18.29
CA ARG A 104 9.95 0.97 17.78
C ARG A 104 9.18 2.11 17.11
N ALA A 105 9.12 3.27 17.78
CA ALA A 105 8.45 4.45 17.25
C ALA A 105 9.17 4.97 16.00
N ALA A 106 10.50 4.98 16.00
CA ALA A 106 11.29 5.37 14.84
C ALA A 106 11.02 4.48 13.62
N LEU A 107 10.94 3.16 13.79
CA LEU A 107 10.59 2.23 12.70
C LEU A 107 9.19 2.51 12.13
N VAL A 108 8.21 2.78 12.99
CA VAL A 108 6.85 3.10 12.53
C VAL A 108 6.83 4.45 11.82
N VAL A 109 7.39 5.49 12.43
CA VAL A 109 7.33 6.86 11.89
C VAL A 109 8.15 6.98 10.61
N TYR A 110 9.41 6.53 10.61
CA TYR A 110 10.28 6.71 9.45
C TYR A 110 10.14 5.58 8.42
N GLY A 111 9.96 4.34 8.88
CA GLY A 111 9.84 3.18 7.98
C GLY A 111 8.44 3.03 7.40
N ALA A 112 7.42 2.92 8.27
CA ALA A 112 6.07 2.66 7.80
C ALA A 112 5.34 3.90 7.26
N CYS A 113 5.64 5.11 7.78
CA CYS A 113 5.01 6.33 7.31
C CYS A 113 5.92 7.14 6.38
N GLY A 114 7.19 7.38 6.75
CA GLY A 114 8.09 8.27 6.02
C GLY A 114 8.44 7.76 4.62
N ILE A 115 8.77 6.49 4.47
CA ILE A 115 9.14 5.92 3.16
C ILE A 115 7.99 6.03 2.15
N PRO A 116 6.76 5.56 2.43
CA PRO A 116 5.64 5.70 1.49
C PRO A 116 5.28 7.16 1.21
N MET A 117 5.36 8.03 2.21
CA MET A 117 5.03 9.45 2.07
C MET A 117 5.92 10.18 1.06
N VAL A 118 7.16 9.75 0.91
CA VAL A 118 8.08 10.30 -0.10
C VAL A 118 8.01 9.50 -1.40
N LEU A 119 8.05 8.17 -1.32
CA LEU A 119 8.16 7.30 -2.48
C LEU A 119 6.91 7.37 -3.38
N LEU A 120 5.70 7.34 -2.81
CA LEU A 120 4.48 7.27 -3.61
C LEU A 120 4.20 8.55 -4.39
N PRO A 121 4.31 9.77 -3.82
CA PRO A 121 4.16 10.99 -4.60
C PRO A 121 5.21 11.13 -5.71
N LEU A 122 6.47 10.77 -5.45
CA LEU A 122 7.52 10.80 -6.45
C LEU A 122 7.25 9.80 -7.60
N ALA A 123 6.85 8.58 -7.26
CA ALA A 123 6.48 7.57 -8.25
C ALA A 123 5.27 8.00 -9.06
N TYR A 124 4.25 8.58 -8.42
CA TYR A 124 3.10 9.12 -9.09
C TYR A 124 3.50 10.25 -10.06
N ALA A 125 4.25 11.24 -9.59
CA ALA A 125 4.71 12.34 -10.44
C ALA A 125 5.53 11.86 -11.63
N ALA A 126 6.41 10.86 -11.47
CA ALA A 126 7.23 10.29 -12.52
C ALA A 126 6.42 9.48 -13.55
N THR A 127 5.30 8.90 -13.15
CA THR A 127 4.48 8.04 -14.02
C THR A 127 3.26 8.77 -14.59
N PHE A 128 2.83 9.87 -13.98
CA PHE A 128 1.65 10.64 -14.36
C PHE A 128 1.60 11.03 -15.85
N PRO A 129 2.66 11.57 -16.46
CA PRO A 129 2.62 11.96 -17.88
C PRO A 129 2.32 10.81 -18.84
N ARG A 130 2.59 9.57 -18.39
CA ARG A 130 2.40 8.36 -19.21
C ARG A 130 1.07 7.65 -18.97
N THR A 131 0.35 7.99 -17.91
CA THR A 131 -0.80 7.21 -17.43
C THR A 131 -2.09 8.02 -17.30
N ALA A 132 -2.01 9.35 -17.16
CA ALA A 132 -3.18 10.12 -16.75
C ALA A 132 -4.04 10.61 -17.93
N LEU A 133 -3.43 11.06 -19.02
CA LEU A 133 -4.16 11.60 -20.18
C LEU A 133 -3.43 11.24 -21.47
N THR A 134 -4.12 10.55 -22.35
CA THR A 134 -3.65 10.36 -23.73
C THR A 134 -4.18 11.50 -24.61
N GLU A 135 -3.49 11.79 -25.72
CA GLU A 135 -3.99 12.72 -26.76
C GLU A 135 -5.41 12.35 -27.21
N ALA A 136 -5.74 11.06 -27.22
CA ALA A 136 -7.07 10.56 -27.57
C ALA A 136 -8.12 10.98 -26.52
N ASP A 137 -7.79 10.99 -25.22
CA ASP A 137 -8.70 11.43 -24.17
C ASP A 137 -8.95 12.95 -24.27
N VAL A 138 -7.91 13.72 -24.51
CA VAL A 138 -8.02 15.19 -24.71
C VAL A 138 -8.89 15.50 -25.93
N ASN A 139 -8.69 14.79 -27.04
CA ASN A 139 -9.48 14.98 -28.24
C ASN A 139 -10.94 14.56 -28.07
N ARG A 140 -11.20 13.48 -27.30
CA ARG A 140 -12.57 13.06 -26.94
C ARG A 140 -13.29 14.12 -26.11
N VAL A 141 -12.62 14.70 -25.11
CA VAL A 141 -13.18 15.78 -24.30
C VAL A 141 -13.45 17.02 -25.14
N ARG A 142 -12.53 17.39 -26.05
CA ARG A 142 -12.75 18.51 -26.98
C ARG A 142 -13.93 18.28 -27.91
N ALA A 143 -14.09 17.07 -28.44
CA ALA A 143 -15.21 16.73 -29.29
C ALA A 143 -16.55 16.82 -28.54
N MET A 144 -16.60 16.31 -27.31
CA MET A 144 -17.79 16.44 -26.45
C MET A 144 -18.11 17.90 -26.13
N ALA A 145 -17.10 18.70 -25.81
CA ALA A 145 -17.29 20.14 -25.55
C ALA A 145 -17.78 20.91 -26.79
N ALA A 146 -17.35 20.52 -28.02
CA ALA A 146 -17.81 21.12 -29.25
C ALA A 146 -19.27 20.78 -29.55
N SER A 147 -19.73 19.54 -29.25
CA SER A 147 -21.10 19.11 -29.46
C SER A 147 -22.14 19.71 -28.50
N HIS A 148 -21.68 20.32 -27.35
CA HIS A 148 -22.55 20.96 -26.39
C HIS A 148 -22.53 22.50 -26.45
N ARG A 149 -21.90 23.10 -27.46
CA ARG A 149 -22.05 24.55 -27.70
C ARG A 149 -23.38 24.79 -28.44
N PRO A 150 -24.31 25.56 -27.84
CA PRO A 150 -25.55 25.96 -28.49
C PRO A 150 -25.30 26.82 -29.72
#